data_db94db6d221b73101e3a56709db31946
#
_entry.id   db94db6d221b73101e3a56709db31946
#
_cell.length_a   1.000
_cell.length_b   1.000
_cell.length_c   1.000
_cell.angle_alpha   90.00
_cell.angle_beta   90.00
_cell.angle_gamma   90.00
#
_symmetry.space_group_name_H-M   'P 1'
#
loop_
_entity.id
_entity.type
_entity.pdbx_description
1 polymer ?
#
loop_
_entity_poly.entity_id
_entity_poly.type
_entity_poly.pdbx_seq_one_letter_code
_entity_poly.pdbx_strand_id
1 'polypeptide(L)'
;VIDFSFPQDVEDIRQKVRSFMDESVRPAWEAIDQSDRSQVVKTIVKLRKEAREERGLWLPHMPAEWGGMGLGPTAMAAVSAEAAKVSIGPFVLNAQAPDEGNQHTLLHWGTPEQKEKYLRPLCEGTARSCFAMTEPEVAGSDPTLIKTFAYKDGDEWIINGHKWFISGARGAKFALLIARTEEDPDIPQAANSCFIVDLPSEGWNIVRDVHTMSGGHNHCEINIEDLRVPAANMLGGRGQGHLLGQYRLGP
;
A
#
# COMPACT_ATOMS: atom_id res chain seq x y z
N VAL A 1 -37.41 14.79 -4.33
CA VAL A 1 -36.09 15.46 -4.38
C VAL A 1 -35.06 14.43 -3.95
N ILE A 2 -34.04 14.22 -4.78
CA ILE A 2 -32.91 13.36 -4.38
C ILE A 2 -32.02 14.19 -3.44
N ASP A 3 -31.78 13.67 -2.24
CA ASP A 3 -30.91 14.29 -1.27
C ASP A 3 -29.47 13.72 -1.44
N PHE A 4 -28.52 14.61 -1.70
CA PHE A 4 -27.09 14.29 -1.84
C PHE A 4 -26.27 14.72 -0.62
N SER A 5 -26.91 15.12 0.48
CA SER A 5 -26.21 15.46 1.72
C SER A 5 -25.61 14.21 2.35
N PHE A 6 -24.47 14.40 3.01
CA PHE A 6 -23.91 13.35 3.84
C PHE A 6 -24.72 13.19 5.15
N PRO A 7 -24.77 11.99 5.74
CA PRO A 7 -25.17 11.84 7.13
C PRO A 7 -24.33 12.74 8.05
N GLN A 8 -24.92 13.20 9.16
CA GLN A 8 -24.30 14.21 10.02
C GLN A 8 -22.93 13.75 10.57
N ASP A 9 -22.79 12.49 10.94
CA ASP A 9 -21.54 11.89 11.42
C ASP A 9 -20.44 11.92 10.35
N VAL A 10 -20.78 11.67 9.08
CA VAL A 10 -19.85 11.77 7.95
C VAL A 10 -19.47 13.24 7.69
N GLU A 11 -20.42 14.15 7.77
CA GLU A 11 -20.15 15.59 7.61
C GLU A 11 -19.24 16.11 8.74
N ASP A 12 -19.46 15.68 9.97
CA ASP A 12 -18.64 16.06 11.11
C ASP A 12 -17.17 15.60 10.93
N ILE A 13 -16.96 14.37 10.47
CA ILE A 13 -15.62 13.85 10.15
C ILE A 13 -15.00 14.63 8.99
N ARG A 14 -15.78 14.88 7.93
CA ARG A 14 -15.33 15.67 6.77
C ARG A 14 -14.84 17.06 7.20
N GLN A 15 -15.57 17.74 8.07
CA GLN A 15 -15.18 19.06 8.58
C GLN A 15 -13.93 19.01 9.46
N LYS A 16 -13.79 17.98 10.30
CA LYS A 16 -12.57 17.78 11.10
C LYS A 16 -11.34 17.59 10.21
N VAL A 17 -11.45 16.78 9.15
CA VAL A 17 -10.33 16.59 8.20
C VAL A 17 -10.03 17.90 7.48
N ARG A 18 -11.03 18.63 6.99
CA ARG A 18 -10.85 19.94 6.36
C ARG A 18 -10.10 20.92 7.27
N SER A 19 -10.59 21.09 8.50
CA SER A 19 -9.93 21.96 9.51
C SER A 19 -8.47 21.56 9.73
N PHE A 20 -8.19 20.26 9.90
CA PHE A 20 -6.83 19.79 10.07
C PHE A 20 -5.94 20.07 8.85
N MET A 21 -6.46 19.85 7.63
CA MET A 21 -5.72 20.16 6.40
C MET A 21 -5.42 21.66 6.27
N ASP A 22 -6.39 22.53 6.57
CA ASP A 22 -6.26 23.97 6.37
C ASP A 22 -5.44 24.64 7.50
N GLU A 23 -5.61 24.21 8.76
CA GLU A 23 -5.00 24.85 9.93
C GLU A 23 -3.59 24.33 10.22
N SER A 24 -3.31 23.04 9.94
CA SER A 24 -2.04 22.41 10.33
C SER A 24 -1.24 21.88 9.14
N VAL A 25 -1.86 21.06 8.26
CA VAL A 25 -1.11 20.33 7.25
C VAL A 25 -0.60 21.25 6.15
N ARG A 26 -1.48 22.06 5.56
CA ARG A 26 -1.11 23.01 4.49
C ARG A 26 -0.07 24.02 4.95
N PRO A 27 -0.25 24.76 6.06
CA PRO A 27 0.74 25.74 6.48
C PRO A 27 2.09 25.11 6.79
N ALA A 28 2.12 23.93 7.43
CA ALA A 28 3.36 23.24 7.74
C ALA A 28 4.08 22.74 6.48
N TRP A 29 3.33 22.31 5.46
CA TRP A 29 3.88 21.83 4.20
C TRP A 29 4.42 22.95 3.31
N GLU A 30 3.75 24.09 3.28
CA GLU A 30 4.15 25.28 2.52
C GLU A 30 5.34 26.03 3.16
N ALA A 31 5.56 25.84 4.46
CA ALA A 31 6.63 26.50 5.19
C ALA A 31 8.02 25.84 5.03
N ILE A 32 8.12 24.67 4.40
CA ILE A 32 9.38 23.91 4.28
C ILE A 32 9.89 23.88 2.84
N ASP A 33 11.20 23.66 2.71
CA ASP A 33 11.78 23.24 1.43
C ASP A 33 11.44 21.76 1.17
N GLN A 34 10.53 21.52 0.22
CA GLN A 34 10.07 20.19 -0.14
C GLN A 34 11.13 19.35 -0.86
N SER A 35 12.24 19.93 -1.29
CA SER A 35 13.41 19.22 -1.80
C SER A 35 14.34 18.72 -0.69
N ASP A 36 14.26 19.32 0.51
CA ASP A 36 15.00 18.87 1.69
C ASP A 36 14.28 17.69 2.39
N ARG A 37 14.80 16.49 2.12
CA ARG A 37 14.26 15.26 2.70
C ARG A 37 14.19 15.29 4.24
N SER A 38 15.13 15.97 4.92
CA SER A 38 15.13 16.05 6.39
C SER A 38 13.95 16.88 6.91
N GLN A 39 13.67 18.03 6.29
CA GLN A 39 12.51 18.85 6.63
C GLN A 39 11.21 18.13 6.33
N VAL A 40 11.10 17.47 5.16
CA VAL A 40 9.93 16.68 4.77
C VAL A 40 9.63 15.60 5.81
N VAL A 41 10.63 14.78 6.18
CA VAL A 41 10.44 13.71 7.15
C VAL A 41 10.02 14.25 8.52
N LYS A 42 10.70 15.26 9.03
CA LYS A 42 10.35 15.89 10.33
C LYS A 42 8.94 16.44 10.35
N THR A 43 8.52 17.10 9.28
CA THR A 43 7.18 17.67 9.15
C THR A 43 6.11 16.58 9.11
N ILE A 44 6.32 15.55 8.32
CA ILE A 44 5.39 14.42 8.24
C ILE A 44 5.26 13.71 9.59
N VAL A 45 6.37 13.44 10.28
CA VAL A 45 6.35 12.79 11.60
C VAL A 45 5.55 13.63 12.61
N LYS A 46 5.77 14.95 12.64
CA LYS A 46 5.01 15.87 13.49
C LYS A 46 3.52 15.84 13.19
N LEU A 47 3.14 15.95 11.91
CA LEU A 47 1.73 15.99 11.50
C LEU A 47 1.02 14.64 11.73
N ARG A 48 1.71 13.52 11.54
CA ARG A 48 1.18 12.18 11.88
C ARG A 48 0.91 12.04 13.37
N LYS A 49 1.80 12.56 14.20
CA LYS A 49 1.58 12.59 15.65
C LYS A 49 0.35 13.42 16.01
N GLU A 50 0.21 14.62 15.44
CA GLU A 50 -0.98 15.47 15.63
C GLU A 50 -2.26 14.78 15.17
N ALA A 51 -2.26 14.17 13.96
CA ALA A 51 -3.41 13.41 13.44
C ALA A 51 -3.87 12.31 14.40
N ARG A 52 -2.90 11.59 14.99
CA ARG A 52 -3.15 10.45 15.88
C ARG A 52 -3.56 10.85 17.29
N GLU A 53 -2.80 11.76 17.92
CA GLU A 53 -2.92 12.03 19.36
C GLU A 53 -3.87 13.19 19.66
N GLU A 54 -4.00 14.17 18.76
CA GLU A 54 -4.75 15.39 19.02
C GLU A 54 -6.05 15.47 18.21
N ARG A 55 -6.05 15.02 16.96
CA ARG A 55 -7.19 15.14 16.04
C ARG A 55 -8.06 13.89 15.98
N GLY A 56 -7.53 12.72 16.36
CA GLY A 56 -8.26 11.44 16.25
C GLY A 56 -8.59 11.07 14.79
N LEU A 57 -7.73 11.41 13.84
CA LEU A 57 -7.92 11.22 12.40
C LEU A 57 -6.96 10.17 11.82
N TRP A 58 -6.34 9.36 12.67
CA TRP A 58 -5.37 8.37 12.25
C TRP A 58 -6.03 7.13 11.69
N LEU A 59 -5.50 6.62 10.56
CA LEU A 59 -5.85 5.31 10.00
C LEU A 59 -7.37 5.14 9.79
N PRO A 60 -8.04 6.06 9.09
CA PRO A 60 -9.51 6.17 9.09
C PRO A 60 -10.22 4.93 8.56
N HIS A 61 -9.60 4.18 7.62
CA HIS A 61 -10.16 2.99 6.98
C HIS A 61 -10.03 1.70 7.79
N MET A 62 -9.10 1.63 8.75
CA MET A 62 -8.84 0.40 9.49
C MET A 62 -9.72 0.27 10.73
N PRO A 63 -10.05 -0.97 11.17
CA PRO A 63 -10.81 -1.20 12.39
C PRO A 63 -10.13 -0.66 13.65
N ALA A 64 -10.92 -0.38 14.68
CA ALA A 64 -10.46 0.18 15.95
C ALA A 64 -9.43 -0.71 16.67
N GLU A 65 -9.54 -2.03 16.56
CA GLU A 65 -8.58 -3.00 17.11
C GLU A 65 -7.16 -2.88 16.52
N TRP A 66 -7.05 -2.25 15.32
CA TRP A 66 -5.79 -1.92 14.67
C TRP A 66 -5.41 -0.44 14.84
N GLY A 67 -6.14 0.30 15.68
CA GLY A 67 -5.90 1.70 15.98
C GLY A 67 -6.52 2.67 14.96
N GLY A 68 -7.43 2.19 14.12
CA GLY A 68 -8.14 2.97 13.11
C GLY A 68 -9.50 3.49 13.57
N MET A 69 -10.19 4.16 12.66
CA MET A 69 -11.52 4.76 12.91
C MET A 69 -12.67 3.86 12.43
N GLY A 70 -12.41 2.84 11.62
CA GLY A 70 -13.42 1.91 11.11
C GLY A 70 -14.42 2.55 10.15
N LEU A 71 -14.03 3.56 9.40
CA LEU A 71 -14.95 4.28 8.51
C LEU A 71 -15.33 3.44 7.30
N GLY A 72 -16.61 3.45 6.98
CA GLY A 72 -17.13 2.84 5.75
C GLY A 72 -16.83 3.68 4.50
N PRO A 73 -17.13 3.15 3.28
CA PRO A 73 -16.72 3.73 2.01
C PRO A 73 -17.19 5.18 1.79
N THR A 74 -18.42 5.51 2.19
CA THR A 74 -18.97 6.88 2.04
C THR A 74 -18.19 7.90 2.86
N ALA A 75 -17.87 7.56 4.12
CA ALA A 75 -17.08 8.43 4.99
C ALA A 75 -15.62 8.51 4.50
N MET A 76 -15.05 7.40 4.02
CA MET A 76 -13.71 7.38 3.43
C MET A 76 -13.64 8.25 2.17
N ALA A 77 -14.65 8.24 1.30
CA ALA A 77 -14.71 9.14 0.14
C ALA A 77 -14.66 10.62 0.56
N ALA A 78 -15.43 11.00 1.59
CA ALA A 78 -15.44 12.36 2.13
C ALA A 78 -14.07 12.74 2.75
N VAL A 79 -13.47 11.84 3.55
CA VAL A 79 -12.14 12.03 4.15
C VAL A 79 -11.07 12.19 3.07
N SER A 80 -11.05 11.31 2.07
CA SER A 80 -10.08 11.33 0.99
C SER A 80 -10.19 12.60 0.14
N ALA A 81 -11.41 13.06 -0.15
CA ALA A 81 -11.64 14.31 -0.90
C ALA A 81 -11.08 15.54 -0.17
N GLU A 82 -11.22 15.60 1.16
CA GLU A 82 -10.66 16.71 1.94
C GLU A 82 -9.13 16.57 2.12
N ALA A 83 -8.64 15.38 2.42
CA ALA A 83 -7.22 15.13 2.62
C ALA A 83 -6.40 15.41 1.34
N ALA A 84 -6.90 15.01 0.17
CA ALA A 84 -6.22 15.18 -1.11
C ALA A 84 -6.07 16.65 -1.56
N LYS A 85 -6.71 17.62 -0.89
CA LYS A 85 -6.49 19.06 -1.13
C LYS A 85 -5.07 19.52 -0.76
N VAL A 86 -4.35 18.72 0.03
CA VAL A 86 -2.93 18.91 0.32
C VAL A 86 -2.20 17.63 -0.11
N SER A 87 -1.15 17.76 -0.90
CA SER A 87 -0.46 16.61 -1.54
C SER A 87 0.00 15.51 -0.56
N ILE A 88 0.35 15.90 0.68
CA ILE A 88 0.75 14.95 1.73
C ILE A 88 -0.41 14.53 2.66
N GLY A 89 -1.61 15.08 2.47
CA GLY A 89 -2.73 14.87 3.39
C GLY A 89 -3.09 13.39 3.61
N PRO A 90 -3.34 12.59 2.55
CA PRO A 90 -3.58 11.15 2.72
C PRO A 90 -2.43 10.43 3.42
N PHE A 91 -1.18 10.86 3.17
CA PHE A 91 0.01 10.31 3.80
C PHE A 91 0.07 10.61 5.30
N VAL A 92 -0.34 11.81 5.70
CA VAL A 92 -0.41 12.22 7.11
C VAL A 92 -1.44 11.41 7.89
N LEU A 93 -2.57 11.05 7.26
CA LEU A 93 -3.61 10.22 7.86
C LEU A 93 -3.31 8.72 7.84
N ASN A 94 -2.20 8.29 7.23
CA ASN A 94 -1.85 6.88 6.94
C ASN A 94 -2.91 6.16 6.08
N ALA A 95 -3.50 6.89 5.14
CA ALA A 95 -4.57 6.45 4.25
C ALA A 95 -4.19 6.66 2.78
N GLN A 96 -2.98 6.29 2.39
CA GLN A 96 -2.52 6.41 1.01
C GLN A 96 -2.04 5.08 0.45
N ALA A 97 -2.18 4.94 -0.87
CA ALA A 97 -1.56 3.83 -1.59
C ALA A 97 -0.01 3.91 -1.55
N PRO A 98 0.69 2.78 -1.54
CA PRO A 98 0.18 1.40 -1.61
C PRO A 98 -0.24 0.82 -0.25
N ASP A 99 0.11 1.47 0.88
CA ASP A 99 -0.04 0.92 2.22
C ASP A 99 -1.50 0.65 2.58
N GLU A 100 -2.43 1.55 2.25
CA GLU A 100 -3.87 1.37 2.52
C GLU A 100 -4.39 0.04 1.96
N GLY A 101 -4.20 -0.21 0.66
CA GLY A 101 -4.61 -1.46 0.04
C GLY A 101 -3.87 -2.68 0.59
N ASN A 102 -2.59 -2.54 0.95
CA ASN A 102 -1.81 -3.62 1.56
C ASN A 102 -2.29 -3.91 2.99
N GLN A 103 -2.71 -2.90 3.76
CA GLN A 103 -3.32 -3.06 5.08
C GLN A 103 -4.61 -3.88 5.00
N HIS A 104 -5.53 -3.53 4.10
CA HIS A 104 -6.75 -4.30 3.87
C HIS A 104 -6.46 -5.75 3.44
N THR A 105 -5.50 -5.93 2.53
CA THR A 105 -5.12 -7.27 2.06
C THR A 105 -4.56 -8.11 3.20
N LEU A 106 -3.64 -7.58 4.00
CA LEU A 106 -3.07 -8.28 5.16
C LEU A 106 -4.12 -8.53 6.25
N LEU A 107 -5.02 -7.58 6.50
CA LEU A 107 -6.10 -7.74 7.46
C LEU A 107 -7.00 -8.92 7.12
N HIS A 108 -7.33 -9.10 5.86
CA HIS A 108 -8.25 -10.14 5.42
C HIS A 108 -7.57 -11.50 5.23
N TRP A 109 -6.39 -11.50 4.59
CA TRP A 109 -5.74 -12.73 4.11
C TRP A 109 -4.54 -13.19 4.96
N GLY A 110 -4.00 -12.33 5.81
CA GLY A 110 -2.85 -12.65 6.64
C GLY A 110 -3.16 -13.63 7.76
N THR A 111 -2.20 -14.52 8.04
CA THR A 111 -2.22 -15.32 9.27
C THR A 111 -2.02 -14.42 10.49
N PRO A 112 -2.32 -14.86 11.72
CA PRO A 112 -2.03 -14.08 12.91
C PRO A 112 -0.57 -13.60 12.98
N GLU A 113 0.38 -14.47 12.65
CA GLU A 113 1.82 -14.16 12.66
C GLU A 113 2.18 -13.12 11.58
N GLN A 114 1.63 -13.25 10.37
CA GLN A 114 1.82 -12.28 9.29
C GLN A 114 1.21 -10.92 9.65
N LYS A 115 0.05 -10.89 10.28
CA LYS A 115 -0.58 -9.65 10.76
C LYS A 115 0.29 -8.94 11.80
N GLU A 116 0.80 -9.66 12.79
CA GLU A 116 1.68 -9.06 13.79
C GLU A 116 2.99 -8.56 13.18
N LYS A 117 3.59 -9.32 12.27
CA LYS A 117 4.88 -8.96 11.67
C LYS A 117 4.79 -7.83 10.67
N TYR A 118 3.72 -7.78 9.85
CA TYR A 118 3.63 -6.88 8.70
C TYR A 118 2.51 -5.84 8.81
N LEU A 119 1.30 -6.24 9.25
CA LEU A 119 0.18 -5.31 9.33
C LEU A 119 0.34 -4.32 10.49
N ARG A 120 0.73 -4.81 11.69
CA ARG A 120 0.87 -3.94 12.87
C ARG A 120 1.82 -2.77 12.63
N PRO A 121 3.06 -2.96 12.10
CA PRO A 121 3.94 -1.83 11.82
C PRO A 121 3.40 -0.86 10.75
N LEU A 122 2.62 -1.36 9.77
CA LEU A 122 1.93 -0.48 8.81
C LEU A 122 0.87 0.38 9.51
N CYS A 123 0.04 -0.22 10.35
CA CYS A 123 -1.00 0.50 11.09
C CYS A 123 -0.41 1.52 12.07
N GLU A 124 0.71 1.20 12.70
CA GLU A 124 1.47 2.11 13.55
C GLU A 124 2.18 3.21 12.77
N GLY A 125 2.36 3.04 11.46
CA GLY A 125 3.08 3.98 10.60
C GLY A 125 4.59 3.94 10.76
N THR A 126 5.13 2.86 11.37
CA THR A 126 6.56 2.62 11.58
C THR A 126 7.22 1.89 10.43
N ALA A 127 6.43 1.24 9.57
CA ALA A 127 6.85 0.60 8.34
C ALA A 127 6.11 1.17 7.12
N ARG A 128 6.69 0.94 5.95
CA ARG A 128 6.09 1.18 4.63
C ARG A 128 6.20 -0.08 3.81
N SER A 129 5.31 -0.24 2.87
CA SER A 129 5.27 -1.38 1.96
C SER A 129 5.18 -0.96 0.50
N CYS A 130 5.30 -1.91 -0.41
CA CYS A 130 4.95 -1.73 -1.81
C CYS A 130 4.14 -2.91 -2.33
N PHE A 131 3.50 -2.73 -3.48
CA PHE A 131 2.76 -3.77 -4.19
C PHE A 131 3.38 -3.96 -5.58
N ALA A 132 3.98 -5.14 -5.80
CA ALA A 132 4.75 -5.45 -6.99
C ALA A 132 3.98 -6.42 -7.90
N MET A 133 3.26 -5.87 -8.87
CA MET A 133 2.43 -6.65 -9.79
C MET A 133 2.77 -6.38 -11.24
N THR A 134 2.74 -5.13 -11.68
CA THR A 134 2.86 -4.71 -13.08
C THR A 134 4.24 -5.05 -13.66
N GLU A 135 4.26 -5.48 -14.91
CA GLU A 135 5.46 -5.88 -15.67
C GLU A 135 5.60 -5.08 -16.96
N PRO A 136 6.83 -4.76 -17.39
CA PRO A 136 7.03 -4.00 -18.63
C PRO A 136 6.75 -4.80 -19.91
N GLU A 137 6.85 -6.13 -19.87
CA GLU A 137 6.76 -7.00 -21.04
C GLU A 137 5.33 -7.41 -21.40
N VAL A 138 4.33 -7.06 -20.54
CA VAL A 138 2.95 -7.46 -20.74
C VAL A 138 1.98 -6.31 -20.49
N ALA A 139 0.76 -6.43 -20.98
CA ALA A 139 -0.29 -5.45 -20.73
C ALA A 139 -0.63 -5.41 -19.25
N GLY A 140 -0.38 -4.27 -18.57
CA GLY A 140 -0.61 -4.12 -17.12
C GLY A 140 -2.09 -4.20 -16.71
N SER A 141 -3.01 -4.07 -17.67
CA SER A 141 -4.46 -4.23 -17.45
C SER A 141 -4.94 -5.68 -17.45
N ASP A 142 -4.08 -6.64 -17.85
CA ASP A 142 -4.43 -8.06 -17.86
C ASP A 142 -3.49 -8.85 -16.93
N PRO A 143 -3.93 -9.15 -15.70
CA PRO A 143 -3.11 -9.87 -14.73
C PRO A 143 -2.88 -11.34 -15.07
N THR A 144 -3.59 -11.89 -16.05
CA THR A 144 -3.37 -13.27 -16.51
C THR A 144 -2.09 -13.42 -17.32
N LEU A 145 -1.52 -12.30 -17.81
CA LEU A 145 -0.31 -12.27 -18.61
C LEU A 145 0.99 -12.19 -17.80
N ILE A 146 0.93 -12.11 -16.48
CA ILE A 146 2.10 -12.03 -15.60
C ILE A 146 3.11 -13.14 -15.92
N LYS A 147 4.37 -12.75 -16.12
CA LYS A 147 5.49 -13.62 -16.47
C LYS A 147 6.44 -13.89 -15.29
N THR A 148 6.51 -13.00 -14.31
CA THR A 148 7.25 -13.27 -13.07
C THR A 148 6.76 -14.61 -12.53
N PHE A 149 7.67 -15.56 -12.33
CA PHE A 149 7.32 -16.90 -11.91
C PHE A 149 8.01 -17.28 -10.61
N ALA A 150 7.38 -18.19 -9.87
CA ALA A 150 7.87 -18.75 -8.62
C ALA A 150 7.78 -20.28 -8.69
N TYR A 151 8.87 -20.96 -8.37
CA TYR A 151 8.89 -22.40 -8.20
C TYR A 151 9.33 -22.77 -6.78
N LYS A 152 8.84 -23.88 -6.28
CA LYS A 152 9.12 -24.33 -4.93
C LYS A 152 10.45 -25.07 -4.88
N ASP A 153 11.29 -24.72 -3.89
CA ASP A 153 12.55 -25.39 -3.58
C ASP A 153 12.61 -25.67 -2.07
N GLY A 154 12.27 -26.89 -1.66
CA GLY A 154 12.15 -27.26 -0.24
C GLY A 154 11.08 -26.42 0.48
N ASP A 155 11.49 -25.68 1.51
CA ASP A 155 10.62 -24.82 2.31
C ASP A 155 10.62 -23.35 1.84
N GLU A 156 11.18 -23.09 0.66
CA GLU A 156 11.24 -21.75 0.06
C GLU A 156 10.61 -21.73 -1.34
N TRP A 157 10.33 -20.54 -1.81
CA TRP A 157 9.99 -20.21 -3.18
C TRP A 157 11.16 -19.44 -3.80
N ILE A 158 11.56 -19.81 -5.01
CA ILE A 158 12.52 -19.07 -5.82
C ILE A 158 11.74 -18.29 -6.86
N ILE A 159 11.93 -16.98 -6.87
CA ILE A 159 11.16 -16.07 -7.72
C ILE A 159 12.09 -15.35 -8.69
N ASN A 160 11.72 -15.34 -9.97
CA ASN A 160 12.41 -14.63 -11.04
C ASN A 160 11.41 -13.80 -11.86
N GLY A 161 11.79 -12.59 -12.24
CA GLY A 161 10.92 -11.74 -13.05
C GLY A 161 11.34 -10.28 -13.08
N HIS A 162 10.46 -9.47 -13.68
CA HIS A 162 10.71 -8.06 -13.90
C HIS A 162 9.45 -7.24 -13.59
N LYS A 163 9.55 -6.29 -12.68
CA LYS A 163 8.44 -5.45 -12.24
C LYS A 163 8.74 -3.98 -12.50
N TRP A 164 7.73 -3.19 -12.83
CA TRP A 164 7.88 -1.74 -12.98
C TRP A 164 6.69 -0.96 -12.45
N PHE A 165 6.85 0.36 -12.36
CA PHE A 165 5.90 1.27 -11.71
C PHE A 165 5.56 0.87 -10.27
N ILE A 166 6.53 0.28 -9.56
CA ILE A 166 6.31 -0.17 -8.18
C ILE A 166 6.46 1.02 -7.23
N SER A 167 5.31 1.57 -6.84
CA SER A 167 5.24 2.74 -5.97
C SER A 167 5.72 2.42 -4.57
N GLY A 168 6.59 3.29 -4.03
CA GLY A 168 7.06 3.19 -2.66
C GLY A 168 8.11 2.12 -2.41
N ALA A 169 8.62 1.41 -3.44
CA ALA A 169 9.62 0.36 -3.26
C ALA A 169 10.91 0.86 -2.59
N ARG A 170 11.33 2.13 -2.88
CA ARG A 170 12.41 2.75 -2.13
C ARG A 170 11.98 3.05 -0.70
N GLY A 171 12.54 2.32 0.24
CA GLY A 171 12.25 2.47 1.67
C GLY A 171 11.11 1.61 2.19
N ALA A 172 10.50 0.77 1.35
CA ALA A 172 9.62 -0.29 1.81
C ALA A 172 10.38 -1.28 2.71
N LYS A 173 9.71 -1.76 3.75
CA LYS A 173 10.21 -2.81 4.63
C LYS A 173 9.81 -4.20 4.14
N PHE A 174 8.77 -4.26 3.32
CA PHE A 174 8.36 -5.47 2.64
C PHE A 174 7.57 -5.13 1.37
N ALA A 175 7.45 -6.09 0.48
CA ALA A 175 6.62 -6.04 -0.71
C ALA A 175 5.54 -7.11 -0.67
N LEU A 176 4.34 -6.81 -1.19
CA LEU A 176 3.42 -7.83 -1.66
C LEU A 176 3.72 -8.05 -3.14
N LEU A 177 4.27 -9.21 -3.46
CA LEU A 177 4.73 -9.58 -4.80
C LEU A 177 3.79 -10.60 -5.42
N ILE A 178 3.27 -10.30 -6.61
CA ILE A 178 2.48 -11.22 -7.41
C ILE A 178 3.39 -11.95 -8.40
N ALA A 179 3.37 -13.28 -8.33
CA ALA A 179 4.13 -14.14 -9.23
C ALA A 179 3.31 -15.37 -9.63
N ARG A 180 3.57 -15.88 -10.82
CA ARG A 180 2.94 -17.09 -11.35
C ARG A 180 3.49 -18.32 -10.63
N THR A 181 2.60 -19.18 -10.15
CA THR A 181 2.93 -20.46 -9.49
C THR A 181 2.35 -21.68 -10.22
N GLU A 182 1.42 -21.44 -11.15
CA GLU A 182 0.77 -22.50 -11.96
C GLU A 182 1.13 -22.33 -13.43
N GLU A 183 1.58 -23.41 -14.06
CA GLU A 183 1.89 -23.43 -15.50
C GLU A 183 0.62 -23.60 -16.33
N ASP A 184 -0.27 -24.49 -15.92
CA ASP A 184 -1.52 -24.82 -16.61
C ASP A 184 -2.71 -24.82 -15.62
N PRO A 185 -3.16 -23.63 -15.19
CA PRO A 185 -4.28 -23.52 -14.26
C PRO A 185 -5.62 -23.82 -14.94
N ASP A 186 -6.56 -24.39 -14.20
CA ASP A 186 -7.94 -24.63 -14.68
C ASP A 186 -8.60 -23.36 -15.20
N ILE A 187 -8.28 -22.21 -14.59
CA ILE A 187 -8.67 -20.89 -15.04
C ILE A 187 -7.46 -19.96 -15.02
N PRO A 188 -7.27 -19.07 -16.03
CA PRO A 188 -6.10 -18.18 -16.11
C PRO A 188 -5.87 -17.32 -14.87
N GLN A 189 -6.93 -16.92 -14.18
CA GLN A 189 -6.87 -16.11 -12.98
C GLN A 189 -6.24 -16.85 -11.78
N ALA A 190 -6.28 -18.18 -11.76
CA ALA A 190 -5.66 -19.00 -10.72
C ALA A 190 -4.16 -19.26 -10.93
N ALA A 191 -3.55 -18.65 -11.95
CA ALA A 191 -2.12 -18.82 -12.24
C ALA A 191 -1.21 -18.20 -11.17
N ASN A 192 -1.65 -17.13 -10.51
CA ASN A 192 -0.81 -16.26 -9.71
C ASN A 192 -1.02 -16.46 -8.21
N SER A 193 0.07 -16.34 -7.45
CA SER A 193 0.07 -16.29 -5.98
C SER A 193 0.64 -14.96 -5.48
N CYS A 194 0.40 -14.64 -4.23
CA CYS A 194 0.93 -13.45 -3.58
C CYS A 194 1.96 -13.84 -2.52
N PHE A 195 3.11 -13.17 -2.51
CA PHE A 195 4.19 -13.40 -1.57
C PHE A 195 4.51 -12.14 -0.78
N ILE A 196 4.77 -12.28 0.53
CA ILE A 196 5.32 -11.22 1.35
C ILE A 196 6.84 -11.34 1.31
N VAL A 197 7.50 -10.36 0.71
CA VAL A 197 8.96 -10.31 0.57
C VAL A 197 9.52 -9.31 1.56
N ASP A 198 10.32 -9.76 2.52
CA ASP A 198 11.05 -8.86 3.42
C ASP A 198 12.09 -8.04 2.62
N LEU A 199 12.23 -6.75 2.93
CA LEU A 199 13.16 -5.85 2.24
C LEU A 199 14.09 -5.13 3.23
N PRO A 200 15.39 -4.97 2.87
CA PRO A 200 16.02 -5.42 1.63
C PRO A 200 16.19 -6.95 1.59
N SER A 201 16.20 -7.53 0.38
CA SER A 201 16.44 -8.94 0.15
C SER A 201 17.40 -9.15 -1.01
N GLU A 202 18.23 -10.16 -0.94
CA GLU A 202 19.04 -10.61 -2.08
C GLU A 202 18.11 -11.06 -3.21
N GLY A 203 18.48 -10.72 -4.44
CA GLY A 203 17.62 -10.97 -5.61
C GLY A 203 16.55 -9.92 -5.87
N TRP A 204 16.34 -8.94 -4.98
CA TRP A 204 15.45 -7.79 -5.21
C TRP A 204 16.25 -6.55 -5.62
N ASN A 205 16.36 -6.29 -6.92
CA ASN A 205 17.23 -5.26 -7.46
C ASN A 205 16.43 -4.07 -8.03
N ILE A 206 16.49 -2.92 -7.37
CA ILE A 206 15.92 -1.69 -7.92
C ILE A 206 16.84 -1.18 -9.02
N VAL A 207 16.37 -1.23 -10.29
CA VAL A 207 17.13 -0.84 -11.48
C VAL A 207 17.17 0.68 -11.61
N ARG A 208 16.01 1.33 -11.54
CA ARG A 208 15.87 2.79 -11.68
C ARG A 208 14.54 3.27 -11.15
N ASP A 209 14.41 4.58 -11.03
CA ASP A 209 13.12 5.24 -10.88
C ASP A 209 12.47 5.43 -12.27
N VAL A 210 11.18 5.12 -12.37
CA VAL A 210 10.39 5.35 -13.58
C VAL A 210 9.74 6.72 -13.47
N HIS A 211 10.10 7.62 -14.40
CA HIS A 211 9.56 8.97 -14.41
C HIS A 211 8.07 8.98 -14.80
N THR A 212 7.30 9.77 -14.11
CA THR A 212 5.88 10.02 -14.37
C THR A 212 5.62 11.51 -14.49
N MET A 213 4.42 11.90 -14.91
CA MET A 213 4.02 13.31 -14.98
C MET A 213 4.04 14.03 -13.62
N SER A 214 3.98 13.30 -12.52
CA SER A 214 4.12 13.87 -11.17
C SER A 214 5.56 14.27 -10.81
N GLY A 215 6.54 13.93 -11.65
CA GLY A 215 7.95 14.30 -11.46
C GLY A 215 8.64 13.61 -10.27
N GLY A 216 7.97 12.69 -9.59
CA GLY A 216 8.49 12.05 -8.37
C GLY A 216 9.39 10.85 -8.63
N HIS A 217 10.31 10.59 -7.72
CA HIS A 217 11.17 9.39 -7.67
C HIS A 217 10.54 8.30 -6.79
N ASN A 218 9.27 7.97 -7.04
CA ASN A 218 8.51 7.08 -6.15
C ASN A 218 8.08 5.77 -6.81
N HIS A 219 8.28 5.63 -8.11
CA HIS A 219 7.92 4.43 -8.87
C HIS A 219 9.18 3.75 -9.37
N CYS A 220 9.41 2.50 -8.96
CA CYS A 220 10.63 1.79 -9.29
C CYS A 220 10.42 0.73 -10.36
N GLU A 221 11.45 0.51 -11.15
CA GLU A 221 11.66 -0.69 -11.95
C GLU A 221 12.54 -1.65 -11.13
N ILE A 222 12.15 -2.92 -11.08
CA ILE A 222 12.76 -3.92 -10.21
C ILE A 222 13.02 -5.18 -11.00
N ASN A 223 14.29 -5.60 -11.02
CA ASN A 223 14.68 -6.90 -11.54
C ASN A 223 14.77 -7.90 -10.37
N ILE A 224 14.14 -9.06 -10.53
CA ILE A 224 14.06 -10.12 -9.54
C ILE A 224 14.81 -11.33 -10.06
N GLU A 225 15.90 -11.72 -9.35
CA GLU A 225 16.80 -12.78 -9.74
C GLU A 225 17.04 -13.72 -8.55
N ASP A 226 16.58 -14.96 -8.69
CA ASP A 226 16.69 -16.03 -7.68
C ASP A 226 16.30 -15.59 -6.26
N LEU A 227 15.30 -14.71 -6.17
CA LEU A 227 14.79 -14.19 -4.91
C LEU A 227 14.19 -15.34 -4.09
N ARG A 228 14.77 -15.61 -2.93
CA ARG A 228 14.31 -16.65 -2.00
C ARG A 228 13.29 -16.09 -1.02
N VAL A 229 12.13 -16.73 -0.96
CA VAL A 229 11.03 -16.36 -0.07
C VAL A 229 10.56 -17.58 0.70
N PRO A 230 10.56 -17.57 2.04
CA PRO A 230 10.05 -18.69 2.83
C PRO A 230 8.61 -19.06 2.45
N ALA A 231 8.28 -20.35 2.42
CA ALA A 231 6.94 -20.83 2.07
C ALA A 231 5.85 -20.23 2.99
N ALA A 232 6.19 -19.97 4.25
CA ALA A 232 5.31 -19.32 5.22
C ALA A 232 4.97 -17.86 4.88
N ASN A 233 5.71 -17.23 3.97
CA ASN A 233 5.46 -15.86 3.50
C ASN A 233 4.51 -15.80 2.29
N MET A 234 3.93 -16.91 1.85
CA MET A 234 2.80 -16.86 0.92
C MET A 234 1.59 -16.23 1.64
N LEU A 235 1.01 -15.20 1.04
CA LEU A 235 -0.18 -14.54 1.56
C LEU A 235 -1.43 -15.19 0.93
N GLY A 236 -2.34 -15.67 1.77
CA GLY A 236 -3.47 -16.49 1.32
C GLY A 236 -3.00 -17.87 0.84
N GLY A 237 -3.66 -18.40 -0.17
CA GLY A 237 -3.37 -19.69 -0.77
C GLY A 237 -2.70 -19.61 -2.14
N ARG A 238 -2.11 -20.72 -2.58
CA ARG A 238 -1.56 -20.89 -3.92
C ARG A 238 -2.65 -20.69 -4.97
N GLY A 239 -2.37 -19.94 -6.04
CA GLY A 239 -3.33 -19.59 -7.08
C GLY A 239 -4.33 -18.48 -6.72
N GLN A 240 -4.24 -17.88 -5.53
CA GLN A 240 -5.18 -16.84 -5.07
C GLN A 240 -4.69 -15.41 -5.31
N GLY A 241 -3.55 -15.21 -5.98
CA GLY A 241 -2.97 -13.87 -6.17
C GLY A 241 -3.88 -12.88 -6.89
N HIS A 242 -4.64 -13.34 -7.90
CA HIS A 242 -5.62 -12.49 -8.56
C HIS A 242 -6.77 -12.09 -7.63
N LEU A 243 -7.30 -13.03 -6.85
CA LEU A 243 -8.37 -12.78 -5.89
C LEU A 243 -7.94 -11.76 -4.83
N LEU A 244 -6.71 -11.89 -4.31
CA LEU A 244 -6.14 -10.93 -3.37
C LEU A 244 -6.02 -9.53 -4.01
N GLY A 245 -5.57 -9.48 -5.27
CA GLY A 245 -5.47 -8.24 -6.02
C GLY A 245 -6.84 -7.55 -6.20
N GLN A 246 -7.89 -8.31 -6.49
CA GLN A 246 -9.25 -7.76 -6.60
C GLN A 246 -9.78 -7.28 -5.23
N TYR A 247 -9.58 -8.06 -4.17
CA TYR A 247 -9.96 -7.64 -2.82
C TYR A 247 -9.26 -6.35 -2.40
N ARG A 248 -7.97 -6.20 -2.75
CA ARG A 248 -7.18 -5.00 -2.46
C ARG A 248 -7.76 -3.72 -3.07
N LEU A 249 -8.48 -3.83 -4.17
CA LEU A 249 -9.10 -2.71 -4.90
C LEU A 249 -10.55 -2.42 -4.46
N GLY A 250 -11.12 -3.28 -3.64
CA GLY A 250 -12.56 -3.32 -3.36
C GLY A 250 -13.07 -2.69 -2.07
N PRO A 251 -12.27 -2.31 -1.07
CA PRO A 251 -12.81 -1.63 0.13
C PRO A 251 -13.32 -0.24 -0.14
#